data_abef7499b71c638877de272c8ceabad3
#
_entry.id   abef7499b71c638877de272c8ceabad3
#
_cell.length_a   1.000
_cell.length_b   1.000
_cell.length_c   1.000
_cell.angle_alpha   90.00
_cell.angle_beta   90.00
_cell.angle_gamma   90.00
#
_symmetry.space_group_name_H-M   'P 1'
#
loop_
_entity.id
_entity.type
_entity.pdbx_description
1 polymer ?
#
loop_
_entity_poly.entity_id
_entity_poly.type
_entity_poly.pdbx_seq_one_letter_code
_entity_poly.pdbx_strand_id
1 'polypeptide(L)'
;MYLPKHFAQSDPKILQDLIRSAPLATVVTLSSQGLNANPIPLYFEANQGAGLLQGHVARANTMWRDFDAEIETLAIFQAADTYISPNWYPSKALHHKEVPTWNYAVVQVYGKLRAIDDPVWLRAFLEKLTQQQEASFPKPWQLAEAPADYLEKMLKAIVGIELEITRWEGKWKLSQNKAEPEYQGVIAGLQQQDAKSQAVAALMQNLLKFS
;
A
#
# COMPACT_ATOMS: atom_id res chain seq x y z
N MET A 1 -9.03 6.86 -9.22
CA MET A 1 -10.23 6.69 -8.29
C MET A 1 -11.03 7.98 -8.18
N TYR A 2 -12.29 7.94 -7.61
CA TYR A 2 -12.99 9.18 -7.23
C TYR A 2 -12.27 9.86 -6.06
N LEU A 3 -11.76 11.09 -6.28
CA LEU A 3 -10.84 11.76 -5.37
C LEU A 3 -11.27 13.22 -5.13
N PRO A 4 -12.18 13.48 -4.16
CA PRO A 4 -12.49 14.84 -3.73
C PRO A 4 -11.25 15.57 -3.19
N LYS A 5 -11.12 16.86 -3.49
CA LYS A 5 -9.95 17.67 -3.13
C LYS A 5 -9.56 17.59 -1.64
N HIS A 6 -10.54 17.60 -0.73
CA HIS A 6 -10.31 17.56 0.72
C HIS A 6 -9.83 16.18 1.22
N PHE A 7 -9.87 15.13 0.39
CA PHE A 7 -9.33 13.79 0.70
C PHE A 7 -8.08 13.47 -0.12
N ALA A 8 -7.70 14.33 -1.06
CA ALA A 8 -6.52 14.10 -1.88
C ALA A 8 -5.24 14.28 -1.04
N GLN A 9 -4.33 13.32 -1.16
CA GLN A 9 -2.98 13.41 -0.65
C GLN A 9 -2.01 13.34 -1.83
N SER A 10 -1.18 14.39 -2.00
CA SER A 10 -0.25 14.51 -3.11
C SER A 10 1.21 14.67 -2.70
N ASP A 11 1.49 14.73 -1.39
CA ASP A 11 2.87 14.77 -0.90
C ASP A 11 3.58 13.44 -1.20
N PRO A 12 4.62 13.44 -2.05
CA PRO A 12 5.30 12.22 -2.45
C PRO A 12 5.89 11.44 -1.27
N LYS A 13 6.36 12.12 -0.22
CA LYS A 13 6.91 11.48 0.95
C LYS A 13 5.85 10.70 1.71
N ILE A 14 4.67 11.30 1.93
CA ILE A 14 3.55 10.65 2.63
C ILE A 14 3.05 9.43 1.85
N LEU A 15 2.98 9.54 0.51
CA LEU A 15 2.60 8.42 -0.36
C LEU A 15 3.61 7.28 -0.27
N GLN A 16 4.91 7.59 -0.35
CA GLN A 16 5.99 6.60 -0.23
C GLN A 16 6.03 5.95 1.15
N ASP A 17 5.78 6.71 2.22
CA ASP A 17 5.75 6.17 3.58
C ASP A 17 4.61 5.17 3.76
N LEU A 18 3.42 5.42 3.18
CA LEU A 18 2.34 4.44 3.17
C LEU A 18 2.75 3.18 2.38
N ILE A 19 3.33 3.33 1.18
CA ILE A 19 3.78 2.18 0.36
C ILE A 19 4.79 1.32 1.15
N ARG A 20 5.75 1.94 1.84
CA ARG A 20 6.73 1.21 2.66
C ARG A 20 6.15 0.53 3.89
N SER A 21 5.15 1.16 4.52
CA SER A 21 4.50 0.62 5.73
C SER A 21 3.46 -0.46 5.44
N ALA A 22 2.92 -0.50 4.23
CA ALA A 22 1.92 -1.47 3.78
C ALA A 22 2.36 -2.15 2.46
N PRO A 23 3.49 -2.86 2.43
CA PRO A 23 4.12 -3.32 1.19
C PRO A 23 3.34 -4.41 0.45
N LEU A 24 2.41 -5.13 1.11
CA LEU A 24 1.56 -6.13 0.45
C LEU A 24 0.47 -5.43 -0.37
N ALA A 25 0.75 -5.16 -1.63
CA ALA A 25 -0.17 -4.50 -2.55
C ALA A 25 -1.07 -5.49 -3.29
N THR A 26 -2.26 -5.04 -3.66
CA THR A 26 -3.05 -5.72 -4.69
C THR A 26 -2.62 -5.21 -6.06
N VAL A 27 -1.93 -6.07 -6.83
CA VAL A 27 -1.50 -5.78 -8.20
C VAL A 27 -2.56 -6.27 -9.17
N VAL A 28 -3.11 -5.34 -9.96
CA VAL A 28 -4.18 -5.60 -10.94
C VAL A 28 -3.61 -5.43 -12.34
N THR A 29 -3.65 -6.51 -13.11
CA THR A 29 -3.27 -6.54 -14.54
C THR A 29 -4.48 -6.86 -15.41
N LEU A 30 -4.45 -6.46 -16.67
CA LEU A 30 -5.41 -6.88 -17.67
C LEU A 30 -4.76 -7.95 -18.55
N SER A 31 -5.47 -9.03 -18.81
CA SER A 31 -5.05 -10.09 -19.72
C SER A 31 -6.16 -10.39 -20.75
N SER A 32 -5.91 -11.30 -21.68
CA SER A 32 -6.94 -11.79 -22.60
C SER A 32 -8.12 -12.48 -21.89
N GLN A 33 -7.94 -12.89 -20.64
CA GLN A 33 -8.98 -13.49 -19.79
C GLN A 33 -9.70 -12.45 -18.91
N GLY A 34 -9.37 -11.17 -19.03
CA GLY A 34 -9.91 -10.07 -18.23
C GLY A 34 -8.97 -9.62 -17.11
N LEU A 35 -9.55 -8.99 -16.10
CA LEU A 35 -8.79 -8.48 -14.95
C LEU A 35 -8.28 -9.63 -14.08
N ASN A 36 -7.01 -9.53 -13.70
CA ASN A 36 -6.35 -10.45 -12.77
C ASN A 36 -5.75 -9.66 -11.60
N ALA A 37 -6.08 -10.01 -10.37
CA ALA A 37 -5.64 -9.32 -9.16
C ALA A 37 -4.84 -10.28 -8.26
N ASN A 38 -3.61 -9.90 -7.92
CA ASN A 38 -2.71 -10.70 -7.09
C ASN A 38 -2.20 -9.86 -5.90
N PRO A 39 -2.24 -10.38 -4.66
CA PRO A 39 -1.54 -9.79 -3.52
C PRO A 39 -0.03 -10.08 -3.67
N ILE A 40 0.78 -9.02 -3.81
CA ILE A 40 2.22 -9.14 -4.02
C ILE A 40 2.94 -8.13 -3.11
N PRO A 41 3.91 -8.57 -2.29
CA PRO A 41 4.80 -7.64 -1.59
C PRO A 41 5.65 -6.87 -2.61
N LEU A 42 5.60 -5.53 -2.53
CA LEU A 42 6.35 -4.65 -3.42
C LEU A 42 7.33 -3.80 -2.63
N TYR A 43 8.55 -3.69 -3.14
CA TYR A 43 9.60 -2.79 -2.67
C TYR A 43 9.59 -1.53 -3.51
N PHE A 44 9.59 -0.35 -2.86
CA PHE A 44 9.69 0.93 -3.54
C PHE A 44 11.16 1.34 -3.68
N GLU A 45 11.61 1.49 -4.91
CA GLU A 45 12.94 2.01 -5.27
C GLU A 45 12.81 3.43 -5.81
N ALA A 46 13.49 4.40 -5.19
CA ALA A 46 13.54 5.76 -5.72
C ALA A 46 14.45 5.82 -6.96
N ASN A 47 14.03 6.58 -7.97
CA ASN A 47 14.83 6.88 -9.17
C ASN A 47 14.73 8.37 -9.51
N GLN A 48 15.23 8.77 -10.68
CA GLN A 48 15.12 10.17 -11.16
C GLN A 48 13.70 10.57 -11.59
N GLY A 49 12.76 9.61 -11.68
CA GLY A 49 11.35 9.82 -12.00
C GLY A 49 10.44 9.64 -10.79
N ALA A 50 9.25 9.07 -11.03
CA ALA A 50 8.29 8.79 -9.97
C ALA A 50 8.65 7.57 -9.11
N GLY A 51 9.68 6.79 -9.49
CA GLY A 51 10.14 5.60 -8.80
C GLY A 51 9.78 4.30 -9.50
N LEU A 52 10.20 3.19 -8.89
CA LEU A 52 9.93 1.84 -9.33
C LEU A 52 9.30 1.04 -8.19
N LEU A 53 8.37 0.14 -8.51
CA LEU A 53 7.92 -0.90 -7.59
C LEU A 53 8.48 -2.24 -8.07
N GLN A 54 9.21 -2.91 -7.20
CA GLN A 54 9.84 -4.19 -7.49
C GLN A 54 9.21 -5.29 -6.65
N GLY A 55 9.00 -6.47 -7.25
CA GLY A 55 8.43 -7.62 -6.59
C GLY A 55 8.83 -8.91 -7.28
N HIS A 56 8.27 -10.02 -6.83
CA HIS A 56 8.37 -11.29 -7.51
C HIS A 56 7.09 -12.09 -7.38
N VAL A 57 6.89 -13.02 -8.30
CA VAL A 57 5.79 -13.97 -8.28
C VAL A 57 6.34 -15.39 -8.45
N ALA A 58 5.59 -16.38 -8.02
CA ALA A 58 5.91 -17.76 -8.36
C ALA A 58 5.94 -17.93 -9.89
N ARG A 59 6.91 -18.65 -10.44
CA ARG A 59 7.01 -18.93 -11.88
C ARG A 59 5.75 -19.59 -12.44
N ALA A 60 5.02 -20.34 -11.62
CA ALA A 60 3.74 -20.96 -11.97
C ALA A 60 2.57 -19.97 -12.07
N ASN A 61 2.70 -18.75 -11.48
CA ASN A 61 1.70 -17.69 -11.64
C ASN A 61 1.85 -17.08 -13.02
N THR A 62 0.83 -17.18 -13.86
CA THR A 62 0.92 -16.74 -15.28
C THR A 62 0.91 -15.22 -15.45
N MET A 63 0.61 -14.45 -14.42
CA MET A 63 0.47 -12.99 -14.51
C MET A 63 1.70 -12.30 -15.10
N TRP A 64 2.91 -12.85 -14.92
CA TRP A 64 4.15 -12.23 -15.41
C TRP A 64 4.34 -12.31 -16.93
N ARG A 65 3.54 -13.11 -17.62
CA ARG A 65 3.58 -13.29 -19.09
C ARG A 65 2.24 -13.05 -19.78
N ASP A 66 1.12 -13.07 -19.02
CA ASP A 66 -0.24 -13.01 -19.58
C ASP A 66 -0.88 -11.61 -19.43
N PHE A 67 -0.10 -10.58 -19.09
CA PHE A 67 -0.57 -9.20 -18.98
C PHE A 67 -0.45 -8.46 -20.32
N ASP A 68 -1.35 -7.50 -20.55
CA ASP A 68 -1.28 -6.57 -21.68
C ASP A 68 -0.27 -5.46 -21.34
N ALA A 69 0.87 -5.44 -22.05
CA ALA A 69 1.95 -4.49 -21.82
C ALA A 69 1.60 -3.04 -22.27
N GLU A 70 0.59 -2.86 -23.12
CA GLU A 70 0.12 -1.55 -23.56
C GLU A 70 -0.79 -0.88 -22.52
N ILE A 71 -1.38 -1.66 -21.61
CA ILE A 71 -2.27 -1.17 -20.57
C ILE A 71 -1.50 -1.01 -19.26
N GLU A 72 -1.70 0.14 -18.60
CA GLU A 72 -1.11 0.37 -17.26
C GLU A 72 -1.59 -0.68 -16.26
N THR A 73 -0.64 -1.23 -15.52
CA THR A 73 -0.91 -2.04 -14.32
C THR A 73 -1.21 -1.12 -13.14
N LEU A 74 -2.13 -1.54 -12.28
CA LEU A 74 -2.50 -0.84 -11.06
C LEU A 74 -2.02 -1.62 -9.84
N ALA A 75 -1.22 -0.99 -8.98
CA ALA A 75 -0.90 -1.49 -7.65
C ALA A 75 -1.65 -0.66 -6.58
N ILE A 76 -2.38 -1.33 -5.69
CA ILE A 76 -3.18 -0.71 -4.64
C ILE A 76 -2.56 -1.03 -3.29
N PHE A 77 -2.12 0.01 -2.57
CA PHE A 77 -1.60 -0.05 -1.21
C PHE A 77 -2.66 0.52 -0.27
N GLN A 78 -3.08 -0.25 0.71
CA GLN A 78 -4.10 0.17 1.65
C GLN A 78 -3.55 0.10 3.07
N ALA A 79 -3.63 1.22 3.79
CA ALA A 79 -3.36 1.29 5.23
C ALA A 79 -4.56 0.77 6.04
N ALA A 80 -4.53 0.98 7.35
CA ALA A 80 -5.66 0.65 8.21
C ALA A 80 -6.93 1.38 7.75
N ASP A 81 -8.05 0.70 7.86
CA ASP A 81 -9.39 1.22 7.60
C ASP A 81 -10.33 0.86 8.77
N THR A 82 -11.37 1.65 9.00
CA THR A 82 -12.36 1.33 10.02
C THR A 82 -13.70 1.99 9.76
N TYR A 83 -14.75 1.37 10.27
CA TYR A 83 -16.09 1.93 10.34
C TYR A 83 -16.15 3.09 11.34
N ILE A 84 -16.88 4.16 11.00
CA ILE A 84 -17.12 5.32 11.85
C ILE A 84 -18.58 5.35 12.26
N SER A 85 -18.80 5.19 13.57
CA SER A 85 -20.14 5.24 14.15
C SER A 85 -20.64 6.68 14.22
N PRO A 86 -21.91 6.93 13.83
CA PRO A 86 -22.55 8.23 14.07
C PRO A 86 -22.60 8.62 15.55
N ASN A 87 -22.51 7.66 16.47
CA ASN A 87 -22.54 7.93 17.90
C ASN A 87 -21.33 8.70 18.43
N TRP A 88 -20.26 8.79 17.64
CA TRP A 88 -19.06 9.53 17.99
C TRP A 88 -19.12 11.01 17.63
N TYR A 89 -20.17 11.43 16.87
CA TYR A 89 -20.39 12.83 16.52
C TYR A 89 -21.20 13.54 17.60
N PRO A 90 -20.67 14.57 18.31
CA PRO A 90 -21.42 15.36 19.28
C PRO A 90 -22.72 15.97 18.74
N SER A 91 -22.70 16.43 17.51
CA SER A 91 -23.87 17.00 16.83
C SER A 91 -25.04 16.02 16.66
N LYS A 92 -24.78 14.71 16.69
CA LYS A 92 -25.85 13.70 16.64
C LYS A 92 -26.86 13.90 17.79
N ALA A 93 -26.39 14.25 19.00
CA ALA A 93 -27.27 14.49 20.13
C ALA A 93 -28.21 15.71 19.92
N LEU A 94 -27.81 16.63 19.04
CA LEU A 94 -28.56 17.88 18.79
C LEU A 94 -29.61 17.74 17.69
N HIS A 95 -29.28 17.05 16.58
CA HIS A 95 -30.14 17.07 15.38
C HIS A 95 -30.33 15.71 14.72
N HIS A 96 -29.69 14.62 15.19
CA HIS A 96 -29.81 13.24 14.68
C HIS A 96 -29.52 13.07 13.17
N LYS A 97 -28.79 14.01 12.52
CA LYS A 97 -28.53 14.03 11.07
C LYS A 97 -27.17 13.48 10.69
N GLU A 98 -26.60 12.60 11.51
CA GLU A 98 -25.33 11.95 11.22
C GLU A 98 -25.54 10.51 10.71
N VAL A 99 -24.70 10.12 9.76
CA VAL A 99 -24.75 8.79 9.13
C VAL A 99 -23.40 8.07 9.28
N PRO A 100 -23.39 6.72 9.25
CA PRO A 100 -22.15 5.97 9.32
C PRO A 100 -21.31 6.16 8.05
N THR A 101 -20.01 5.98 8.21
CA THR A 101 -19.06 6.01 7.10
C THR A 101 -17.86 5.11 7.39
N TRP A 102 -16.87 5.11 6.48
CA TRP A 102 -15.56 4.48 6.66
C TRP A 102 -14.46 5.51 6.56
N ASN A 103 -13.46 5.41 7.43
CA ASN A 103 -12.19 6.11 7.31
C ASN A 103 -11.11 5.13 6.84
N TYR A 104 -10.25 5.58 5.95
CA TYR A 104 -9.17 4.81 5.34
C TYR A 104 -8.13 5.71 4.67
N ALA A 105 -6.93 5.18 4.47
CA ALA A 105 -5.93 5.76 3.59
C ALA A 105 -5.51 4.73 2.53
N VAL A 106 -5.40 5.16 1.28
CA VAL A 106 -5.05 4.30 0.15
C VAL A 106 -4.17 5.06 -0.85
N VAL A 107 -3.17 4.37 -1.39
CA VAL A 107 -2.38 4.83 -2.54
C VAL A 107 -2.63 3.89 -3.71
N GLN A 108 -3.02 4.45 -4.83
CA GLN A 108 -3.09 3.77 -6.13
C GLN A 108 -1.91 4.20 -6.98
N VAL A 109 -1.09 3.24 -7.39
CA VAL A 109 0.07 3.44 -8.25
C VAL A 109 -0.20 2.82 -9.59
N TYR A 110 -0.03 3.59 -10.64
CA TYR A 110 -0.17 3.14 -12.02
C TYR A 110 1.20 3.14 -12.69
N GLY A 111 1.42 2.21 -13.60
CA GLY A 111 2.69 2.14 -14.29
C GLY A 111 2.79 1.04 -15.32
N LYS A 112 3.94 0.98 -15.97
CA LYS A 112 4.27 -0.04 -16.95
C LYS A 112 4.95 -1.23 -16.29
N LEU A 113 4.29 -2.39 -16.34
CA LEU A 113 4.81 -3.63 -15.77
C LEU A 113 5.80 -4.28 -16.75
N ARG A 114 6.87 -4.83 -16.22
CA ARG A 114 7.76 -5.74 -16.95
C ARG A 114 8.14 -6.95 -16.09
N ALA A 115 8.32 -8.09 -16.72
CA ALA A 115 8.86 -9.28 -16.09
C ALA A 115 10.38 -9.31 -16.20
N ILE A 116 11.06 -9.81 -15.19
CA ILE A 116 12.52 -9.92 -15.11
C ILE A 116 12.89 -11.34 -14.71
N ASP A 117 13.29 -12.14 -15.70
CA ASP A 117 13.75 -13.53 -15.49
C ASP A 117 15.28 -13.58 -15.44
N ASP A 118 15.85 -12.89 -14.46
CA ASP A 118 17.30 -12.78 -14.24
C ASP A 118 17.64 -13.13 -12.78
N PRO A 119 18.37 -14.24 -12.53
CA PRO A 119 18.76 -14.64 -11.19
C PRO A 119 19.64 -13.62 -10.44
N VAL A 120 20.45 -12.82 -11.15
CA VAL A 120 21.31 -11.81 -10.54
C VAL A 120 20.45 -10.65 -10.02
N TRP A 121 19.53 -10.17 -10.85
CA TRP A 121 18.57 -9.15 -10.46
C TRP A 121 17.67 -9.64 -9.29
N LEU A 122 17.16 -10.88 -9.38
CA LEU A 122 16.32 -11.47 -8.34
C LEU A 122 17.05 -11.53 -7.00
N ARG A 123 18.31 -11.95 -6.98
CA ARG A 123 19.10 -11.99 -5.75
C ARG A 123 19.24 -10.60 -5.15
N ALA A 124 19.65 -9.61 -5.93
CA ALA A 124 19.84 -8.23 -5.47
C ALA A 124 18.54 -7.61 -4.96
N PHE A 125 17.42 -7.87 -5.64
CA PHE A 125 16.09 -7.44 -5.21
C PHE A 125 15.69 -8.09 -3.87
N LEU A 126 15.85 -9.41 -3.74
CA LEU A 126 15.50 -10.14 -2.50
C LEU A 126 16.35 -9.69 -1.32
N GLU A 127 17.63 -9.35 -1.52
CA GLU A 127 18.49 -8.77 -0.47
C GLU A 127 17.91 -7.45 0.05
N LYS A 128 17.51 -6.53 -0.84
CA LYS A 128 16.88 -5.25 -0.48
C LYS A 128 15.55 -5.45 0.25
N LEU A 129 14.67 -6.29 -0.29
CA LEU A 129 13.36 -6.58 0.29
C LEU A 129 13.51 -7.20 1.68
N THR A 130 14.38 -8.21 1.82
CA THR A 130 14.64 -8.87 3.10
C THR A 130 15.20 -7.86 4.12
N GLN A 131 16.20 -7.08 3.74
CA GLN A 131 16.78 -6.06 4.62
C GLN A 131 15.73 -5.07 5.12
N GLN A 132 14.82 -4.63 4.25
CA GLN A 132 13.74 -3.72 4.65
C GLN A 132 12.77 -4.38 5.65
N GLN A 133 12.35 -5.63 5.41
CA GLN A 133 11.37 -6.31 6.25
C GLN A 133 11.99 -6.75 7.60
N GLU A 134 13.25 -7.12 7.60
CA GLU A 134 13.97 -7.60 8.79
C GLU A 134 14.53 -6.46 9.68
N ALA A 135 14.52 -5.22 9.19
CA ALA A 135 15.16 -4.08 9.86
C ALA A 135 14.68 -3.83 11.31
N SER A 136 13.46 -4.23 11.65
CA SER A 136 12.88 -4.05 12.99
C SER A 136 13.15 -5.21 13.96
N PHE A 137 13.69 -6.34 13.48
CA PHE A 137 13.94 -7.50 14.32
C PHE A 137 15.27 -7.37 15.07
N PRO A 138 15.37 -7.83 16.34
CA PRO A 138 16.61 -7.78 17.11
C PRO A 138 17.77 -8.57 16.47
N LYS A 139 17.46 -9.59 15.68
CA LYS A 139 18.40 -10.38 14.91
C LYS A 139 17.86 -10.52 13.47
N PRO A 140 18.15 -9.55 12.59
CA PRO A 140 17.69 -9.58 11.21
C PRO A 140 18.22 -10.82 10.47
N TRP A 141 17.33 -11.56 9.81
CA TRP A 141 17.74 -12.65 8.92
C TRP A 141 18.34 -12.09 7.63
N GLN A 142 19.35 -12.76 7.11
CA GLN A 142 20.03 -12.37 5.88
C GLN A 142 19.95 -13.48 4.84
N LEU A 143 19.83 -13.10 3.57
CA LEU A 143 19.74 -14.05 2.46
C LEU A 143 20.94 -15.01 2.40
N ALA A 144 22.12 -14.54 2.83
CA ALA A 144 23.35 -15.32 2.90
C ALA A 144 23.33 -16.45 3.96
N GLU A 145 22.36 -16.46 4.88
CA GLU A 145 22.19 -17.55 5.86
C GLU A 145 21.58 -18.82 5.23
N ALA A 146 20.92 -18.68 4.07
CA ALA A 146 20.39 -19.81 3.34
C ALA A 146 21.51 -20.56 2.59
N PRO A 147 21.51 -21.92 2.57
CA PRO A 147 22.44 -22.69 1.75
C PRO A 147 22.39 -22.28 0.28
N ALA A 148 23.56 -22.17 -0.37
CA ALA A 148 23.64 -21.63 -1.73
C ALA A 148 22.83 -22.43 -2.76
N ASP A 149 22.90 -23.75 -2.70
CA ASP A 149 22.17 -24.67 -3.57
C ASP A 149 20.65 -24.56 -3.39
N TYR A 150 20.20 -24.39 -2.14
CA TYR A 150 18.80 -24.14 -1.82
C TYR A 150 18.34 -22.80 -2.41
N LEU A 151 19.12 -21.74 -2.21
CA LEU A 151 18.80 -20.41 -2.72
C LEU A 151 18.70 -20.39 -4.25
N GLU A 152 19.66 -21.03 -4.94
CA GLU A 152 19.60 -21.16 -6.41
C GLU A 152 18.34 -21.87 -6.88
N LYS A 153 17.93 -22.94 -6.17
CA LYS A 153 16.69 -23.63 -6.46
C LYS A 153 15.45 -22.74 -6.26
N MET A 154 15.43 -21.93 -5.20
CA MET A 154 14.33 -21.01 -4.92
C MET A 154 14.27 -19.89 -5.96
N LEU A 155 15.40 -19.31 -6.37
CA LEU A 155 15.45 -18.30 -7.42
C LEU A 155 14.88 -18.80 -8.76
N LYS A 156 15.12 -20.06 -9.12
CA LYS A 156 14.54 -20.68 -10.33
C LYS A 156 13.02 -20.86 -10.27
N ALA A 157 12.43 -20.86 -9.07
CA ALA A 157 10.99 -21.04 -8.86
C ALA A 157 10.18 -19.73 -8.93
N ILE A 158 10.85 -18.60 -9.07
CA ILE A 158 10.22 -17.26 -9.09
C ILE A 158 10.60 -16.49 -10.35
N VAL A 159 9.86 -15.42 -10.61
CA VAL A 159 10.15 -14.42 -11.66
C VAL A 159 9.99 -13.04 -11.04
N GLY A 160 10.95 -12.16 -11.28
CA GLY A 160 10.90 -10.75 -10.90
C GLY A 160 9.84 -10.00 -11.69
N ILE A 161 9.25 -9.02 -11.06
CA ILE A 161 8.39 -8.03 -11.71
C ILE A 161 8.83 -6.64 -11.29
N GLU A 162 8.74 -5.70 -12.22
CA GLU A 162 9.02 -4.29 -11.95
C GLU A 162 7.95 -3.43 -12.61
N LEU A 163 7.40 -2.48 -11.85
CA LEU A 163 6.44 -1.50 -12.30
C LEU A 163 7.12 -0.13 -12.33
N GLU A 164 7.36 0.41 -13.54
CA GLU A 164 7.81 1.79 -13.72
C GLU A 164 6.63 2.74 -13.49
N ILE A 165 6.71 3.56 -12.44
CA ILE A 165 5.60 4.40 -12.00
C ILE A 165 5.40 5.55 -12.99
N THR A 166 4.20 5.68 -13.53
CA THR A 166 3.77 6.79 -14.38
C THR A 166 3.01 7.84 -13.59
N ARG A 167 2.19 7.43 -12.63
CA ARG A 167 1.42 8.29 -11.73
C ARG A 167 0.97 7.56 -10.49
N TRP A 168 0.65 8.33 -9.45
CA TRP A 168 0.02 7.85 -8.24
C TRP A 168 -1.12 8.76 -7.80
N GLU A 169 -2.08 8.17 -7.08
CA GLU A 169 -3.22 8.86 -6.49
C GLU A 169 -3.33 8.46 -5.02
N GLY A 170 -3.19 9.42 -4.12
CA GLY A 170 -3.36 9.21 -2.70
C GLY A 170 -4.71 9.71 -2.20
N LYS A 171 -5.40 8.90 -1.40
CA LYS A 171 -6.66 9.29 -0.76
C LYS A 171 -6.62 8.98 0.72
N TRP A 172 -6.69 10.03 1.53
CA TRP A 172 -6.86 9.99 2.97
C TRP A 172 -8.28 10.43 3.30
N LYS A 173 -9.22 9.50 3.36
CA LYS A 173 -10.59 9.76 3.84
C LYS A 173 -10.62 9.54 5.34
N LEU A 174 -10.38 10.60 6.09
CA LEU A 174 -10.18 10.58 7.54
C LEU A 174 -11.04 11.65 8.25
N SER A 175 -12.23 11.92 7.76
CA SER A 175 -13.19 12.89 8.33
C SER A 175 -12.73 14.36 8.30
N GLN A 176 -11.78 14.76 7.43
CA GLN A 176 -11.24 16.12 7.32
C GLN A 176 -12.30 17.18 6.95
N ASN A 177 -13.43 16.74 6.40
CA ASN A 177 -14.57 17.58 6.03
C ASN A 177 -15.53 17.84 7.20
N LYS A 178 -15.24 17.34 8.39
CA LYS A 178 -16.04 17.54 9.60
C LYS A 178 -15.49 18.71 10.41
N ALA A 179 -16.37 19.36 11.20
CA ALA A 179 -15.96 20.37 12.17
C ALA A 179 -15.08 19.75 13.27
N GLU A 180 -14.24 20.57 13.88
CA GLU A 180 -13.25 20.11 14.89
C GLU A 180 -13.87 19.28 16.02
N PRO A 181 -15.02 19.64 16.66
CA PRO A 181 -15.61 18.82 17.71
C PRO A 181 -16.00 17.41 17.22
N GLU A 182 -16.50 17.30 15.98
CA GLU A 182 -16.88 16.04 15.35
C GLU A 182 -15.65 15.18 15.07
N TYR A 183 -14.58 15.82 14.58
CA TYR A 183 -13.31 15.18 14.29
C TYR A 183 -12.69 14.58 15.55
N GLN A 184 -12.66 15.35 16.65
CA GLN A 184 -12.16 14.90 17.95
C GLN A 184 -13.02 13.79 18.55
N GLY A 185 -14.34 13.88 18.42
CA GLY A 185 -15.27 12.84 18.83
C GLY A 185 -15.00 11.49 18.16
N VAL A 186 -14.71 11.51 16.86
CA VAL A 186 -14.30 10.31 16.10
C VAL A 186 -12.98 9.75 16.63
N ILE A 187 -11.95 10.59 16.81
CA ILE A 187 -10.66 10.13 17.36
C ILE A 187 -10.84 9.48 18.74
N ALA A 188 -11.58 10.12 19.64
CA ALA A 188 -11.84 9.59 20.99
C ALA A 188 -12.59 8.24 20.94
N GLY A 189 -13.58 8.13 20.03
CA GLY A 189 -14.31 6.87 19.81
C GLY A 189 -13.41 5.75 19.31
N LEU A 190 -12.55 6.03 18.32
CA LEU A 190 -11.62 5.06 17.73
C LEU A 190 -10.55 4.58 18.72
N GLN A 191 -10.05 5.44 19.58
CA GLN A 191 -9.03 5.10 20.58
C GLN A 191 -9.50 4.05 21.59
N GLN A 192 -10.82 3.87 21.73
CA GLN A 192 -11.44 2.89 22.63
C GLN A 192 -11.78 1.57 21.93
N GLN A 193 -11.45 1.43 20.65
CA GLN A 193 -11.71 0.23 19.86
C GLN A 193 -10.44 -0.63 19.73
N ASP A 194 -10.47 -1.55 18.78
CA ASP A 194 -9.36 -2.46 18.46
C ASP A 194 -8.12 -1.74 17.89
N ALA A 195 -7.01 -2.48 17.77
CA ALA A 195 -5.74 -1.95 17.27
C ALA A 195 -5.84 -1.36 15.85
N LYS A 196 -6.71 -1.91 14.99
CA LYS A 196 -6.94 -1.41 13.63
C LYS A 196 -7.59 -0.03 13.66
N SER A 197 -8.60 0.15 14.50
CA SER A 197 -9.27 1.44 14.73
C SER A 197 -8.33 2.48 15.35
N GLN A 198 -7.50 2.07 16.31
CA GLN A 198 -6.50 2.94 16.92
C GLN A 198 -5.44 3.40 15.90
N ALA A 199 -5.06 2.55 14.94
CA ALA A 199 -4.17 2.95 13.85
C ALA A 199 -4.80 4.04 12.95
N VAL A 200 -6.12 3.98 12.69
CA VAL A 200 -6.83 5.05 11.98
C VAL A 200 -6.89 6.33 12.80
N ALA A 201 -7.10 6.25 14.12
CA ALA A 201 -7.04 7.42 15.00
C ALA A 201 -5.66 8.10 14.93
N ALA A 202 -4.58 7.32 14.92
CA ALA A 202 -3.22 7.85 14.77
C ALA A 202 -3.01 8.55 13.42
N LEU A 203 -3.54 8.02 12.31
CA LEU A 203 -3.52 8.69 11.01
C LEU A 203 -4.27 10.03 11.05
N MET A 204 -5.43 10.08 11.70
CA MET A 204 -6.21 11.31 11.89
C MET A 204 -5.41 12.36 12.68
N GLN A 205 -4.80 11.96 13.81
CA GLN A 205 -3.98 12.86 14.64
C GLN A 205 -2.76 13.42 13.90
N ASN A 206 -2.14 12.62 13.04
CA ASN A 206 -0.99 13.06 12.25
C ASN A 206 -1.38 14.14 11.22
N LEU A 207 -2.58 14.07 10.63
CA LEU A 207 -3.05 15.13 9.72
C LEU A 207 -3.17 16.48 10.39
N LEU A 208 -3.58 16.55 11.67
CA LEU A 208 -3.69 17.81 12.41
C LEU A 208 -2.34 18.51 12.64
N LYS A 209 -1.22 17.76 12.61
CA LYS A 209 0.13 18.34 12.79
C LYS A 209 0.66 19.04 11.53
N PHE A 210 0.04 18.80 10.39
CA PHE A 210 0.48 19.32 9.09
C PHE A 210 -0.55 20.29 8.47
N SER A 211 -1.65 20.62 9.17
CA SER A 211 -2.66 21.62 8.83
C SER A 211 -2.39 22.91 9.56
#